data_d401ef2d2ad85848dd08db3923bc9d9f
#
_entry.id   d401ef2d2ad85848dd08db3923bc9d9f
#
_cell.length_a   1.000
_cell.length_b   1.000
_cell.length_c   1.000
_cell.angle_alpha   90.00
_cell.angle_beta   90.00
_cell.angle_gamma   90.00
#
_symmetry.space_group_name_H-M   'P 1'
#
loop_
_entity.id
_entity.type
_entity.pdbx_description
1 polymer ?
#
loop_
_entity_poly.entity_id
_entity_poly.type
_entity_poly.pdbx_seq_one_letter_code
_entity_poly.pdbx_strand_id
1 'polypeptide(L)'
;MPRPVNALIVDDEPHVRVLIRVLLKQLGIETVWEAPDGAAALDQANAHKPDVILLDINLPQVGGLEVLAKLKAAHPKIPVIIVSSQSTMKTVIQTRELGAEAYVLKHAPKSEVLQMLSDAFDNIAEGDAADAGGPVSETPAPPAA
;
A
#
# COMPACT_ATOMS: atom_id res chain seq x y z
N MET A 1 1.73 5.18 -16.20
CA MET A 1 1.13 3.87 -15.83
C MET A 1 -0.33 4.05 -15.47
N PRO A 2 -1.21 3.17 -15.89
CA PRO A 2 -2.60 3.28 -15.49
C PRO A 2 -2.74 3.02 -13.99
N ARG A 3 -3.91 3.36 -13.47
CA ARG A 3 -4.21 3.04 -12.08
C ARG A 3 -4.22 1.52 -11.91
N PRO A 4 -3.90 1.02 -10.70
CA PRO A 4 -3.86 -0.42 -10.48
C PRO A 4 -5.21 -1.08 -10.69
N VAL A 5 -5.21 -2.30 -11.21
CA VAL A 5 -6.43 -3.10 -11.39
C VAL A 5 -6.36 -4.40 -10.58
N ASN A 6 -5.19 -4.78 -10.09
CA ASN A 6 -5.00 -5.97 -9.26
C ASN A 6 -4.33 -5.57 -7.97
N ALA A 7 -4.81 -6.07 -6.85
CA ALA A 7 -4.29 -5.69 -5.54
C ALA A 7 -4.10 -6.89 -4.62
N LEU A 8 -3.10 -6.81 -3.76
CA LEU A 8 -2.90 -7.77 -2.68
C LEU A 8 -3.11 -7.03 -1.36
N ILE A 9 -3.98 -7.56 -0.51
CA ILE A 9 -4.22 -7.02 0.82
C ILE A 9 -3.51 -7.90 1.84
N VAL A 10 -2.65 -7.28 2.67
CA VAL A 10 -1.92 -7.98 3.72
C VAL A 10 -2.35 -7.43 5.07
N ASP A 11 -3.15 -8.18 5.79
CA ASP A 11 -3.69 -7.78 7.09
C ASP A 11 -4.14 -9.04 7.81
N ASP A 12 -3.86 -9.16 9.10
CA ASP A 12 -4.23 -10.34 9.86
C ASP A 12 -5.69 -10.33 10.33
N GLU A 13 -6.38 -9.21 10.17
CA GLU A 13 -7.77 -9.08 10.59
C GLU A 13 -8.73 -9.32 9.42
N PRO A 14 -9.49 -10.43 9.43
CA PRO A 14 -10.36 -10.75 8.30
C PRO A 14 -11.40 -9.65 8.00
N HIS A 15 -11.96 -9.01 9.04
CA HIS A 15 -12.97 -7.99 8.80
C HIS A 15 -12.38 -6.75 8.13
N VAL A 16 -11.11 -6.44 8.40
CA VAL A 16 -10.43 -5.33 7.73
C VAL A 16 -10.21 -5.67 6.27
N ARG A 17 -9.80 -6.92 5.99
CA ARG A 17 -9.62 -7.34 4.60
C ARG A 17 -10.93 -7.22 3.81
N VAL A 18 -12.05 -7.61 4.44
CA VAL A 18 -13.36 -7.49 3.78
C VAL A 18 -13.66 -6.03 3.46
N LEU A 19 -13.46 -5.14 4.43
CA LEU A 19 -13.72 -3.71 4.23
C LEU A 19 -12.85 -3.15 3.10
N ILE A 20 -11.55 -3.42 3.15
CA ILE A 20 -10.63 -2.89 2.14
C ILE A 20 -10.99 -3.46 0.77
N ARG A 21 -11.35 -4.74 0.68
CA ARG A 21 -11.77 -5.33 -0.60
C ARG A 21 -12.95 -4.56 -1.19
N VAL A 22 -13.94 -4.22 -0.37
CA VAL A 22 -15.11 -3.46 -0.83
C VAL A 22 -14.69 -2.11 -1.39
N LEU A 23 -13.83 -1.40 -0.66
CA LEU A 23 -13.36 -0.09 -1.10
C LEU A 23 -12.53 -0.19 -2.38
N LEU A 24 -11.69 -1.21 -2.49
CA LEU A 24 -10.90 -1.41 -3.70
C LEU A 24 -11.78 -1.67 -4.93
N LYS A 25 -12.84 -2.45 -4.75
CA LYS A 25 -13.77 -2.69 -5.85
C LYS A 25 -14.44 -1.40 -6.30
N GLN A 26 -14.78 -0.53 -5.37
CA GLN A 26 -15.34 0.78 -5.71
C GLN A 26 -14.35 1.64 -6.51
N LEU A 27 -13.06 1.41 -6.31
CA LEU A 27 -12.02 2.17 -7.00
C LEU A 27 -11.59 1.55 -8.33
N GLY A 28 -12.23 0.47 -8.74
CA GLY A 28 -11.96 -0.14 -10.03
C GLY A 28 -10.99 -1.31 -10.00
N ILE A 29 -10.61 -1.77 -8.81
CA ILE A 29 -9.77 -2.96 -8.70
C ILE A 29 -10.60 -4.18 -9.10
N GLU A 30 -10.07 -4.98 -10.02
CA GLU A 30 -10.78 -6.13 -10.56
C GLU A 30 -10.46 -7.42 -9.79
N THR A 31 -9.20 -7.62 -9.44
CA THR A 31 -8.77 -8.82 -8.76
C THR A 31 -8.11 -8.46 -7.44
N VAL A 32 -8.53 -9.11 -6.37
CA VAL A 32 -7.98 -8.89 -5.03
C VAL A 32 -7.54 -10.22 -4.45
N TRP A 33 -6.28 -10.30 -4.07
CA TRP A 33 -5.74 -11.41 -3.31
C TRP A 33 -5.56 -10.97 -1.87
N GLU A 34 -5.54 -11.91 -0.93
CA GLU A 34 -5.41 -11.60 0.49
C GLU A 34 -4.35 -12.47 1.11
N ALA A 35 -3.62 -11.89 2.06
CA ALA A 35 -2.62 -12.61 2.84
C ALA A 35 -2.77 -12.20 4.30
N PRO A 36 -2.81 -13.17 5.22
CA PRO A 36 -2.99 -12.86 6.64
C PRO A 36 -1.68 -12.54 7.37
N ASP A 37 -0.54 -12.77 6.75
CA ASP A 37 0.76 -12.57 7.38
C ASP A 37 1.84 -12.30 6.35
N GLY A 38 3.05 -12.04 6.83
CA GLY A 38 4.16 -11.67 5.97
C GLY A 38 4.64 -12.77 5.04
N ALA A 39 4.66 -14.01 5.51
CA ALA A 39 5.11 -15.12 4.66
C ALA A 39 4.15 -15.31 3.50
N ALA A 40 2.83 -15.31 3.78
CA ALA A 40 1.83 -15.41 2.74
C ALA A 40 1.90 -14.22 1.78
N ALA A 41 2.21 -13.03 2.30
CA ALA A 41 2.34 -11.84 1.46
C ALA A 41 3.44 -12.01 0.43
N LEU A 42 4.60 -12.50 0.86
CA LEU A 42 5.72 -12.71 -0.05
C LEU A 42 5.38 -13.77 -1.11
N ASP A 43 4.76 -14.87 -0.68
CA ASP A 43 4.35 -15.92 -1.61
C ASP A 43 3.34 -15.41 -2.64
N GLN A 44 2.33 -14.66 -2.18
CA GLN A 44 1.30 -14.13 -3.07
C GLN A 44 1.87 -13.09 -4.03
N ALA A 45 2.77 -12.24 -3.56
CA ALA A 45 3.39 -11.24 -4.41
C ALA A 45 4.23 -11.91 -5.50
N ASN A 46 4.97 -12.96 -5.14
CA ASN A 46 5.76 -13.69 -6.12
C ASN A 46 4.87 -14.42 -7.15
N ALA A 47 3.77 -15.00 -6.68
CA ALA A 47 2.89 -15.78 -7.55
C ALA A 47 2.08 -14.91 -8.51
N HIS A 48 1.58 -13.78 -8.03
CA HIS A 48 0.60 -12.98 -8.79
C HIS A 48 1.13 -11.66 -9.31
N LYS A 49 2.20 -11.13 -8.73
CA LYS A 49 2.78 -9.84 -9.11
C LYS A 49 1.70 -8.77 -9.24
N PRO A 50 1.02 -8.45 -8.11
CA PRO A 50 -0.07 -7.49 -8.14
C PRO A 50 0.40 -6.10 -8.56
N ASP A 51 -0.53 -5.27 -8.98
CA ASP A 51 -0.24 -3.89 -9.37
C ASP A 51 0.01 -3.00 -8.16
N VAL A 52 -0.54 -3.37 -7.01
CA VAL A 52 -0.37 -2.61 -5.77
C VAL A 52 -0.52 -3.57 -4.59
N ILE A 53 0.21 -3.31 -3.51
CA ILE A 53 0.10 -4.07 -2.27
C ILE A 53 -0.34 -3.13 -1.16
N LEU A 54 -1.38 -3.51 -0.42
CA LEU A 54 -1.83 -2.78 0.75
C LEU A 54 -1.37 -3.58 1.97
N LEU A 55 -0.53 -3.00 2.80
CA LEU A 55 0.19 -3.70 3.85
C LEU A 55 -0.05 -3.08 5.22
N ASP A 56 -0.54 -3.88 6.15
CA ASP A 56 -0.60 -3.51 7.56
C ASP A 56 0.78 -3.72 8.18
N ILE A 57 1.29 -2.72 8.91
CA ILE A 57 2.59 -2.86 9.55
C ILE A 57 2.53 -3.58 10.89
N ASN A 58 1.34 -3.80 11.43
CA ASN A 58 1.19 -4.51 12.70
C ASN A 58 0.84 -5.98 12.46
N LEU A 59 1.66 -6.67 11.71
CA LEU A 59 1.46 -8.08 11.43
C LEU A 59 2.04 -8.95 12.54
N PRO A 60 1.45 -10.13 12.78
CA PRO A 60 2.03 -11.06 13.74
C PRO A 60 3.34 -11.64 13.24
N GLN A 61 4.17 -12.13 14.16
CA GLN A 61 5.43 -12.81 13.85
C GLN A 61 6.43 -11.87 13.19
N VAL A 62 6.42 -11.77 11.86
CA VAL A 62 7.32 -10.87 11.14
C VAL A 62 6.62 -9.51 11.04
N GLY A 63 7.24 -8.47 11.57
CA GLY A 63 6.66 -7.14 11.56
C GLY A 63 6.49 -6.59 10.15
N GLY A 64 5.52 -5.69 10.00
CA GLY A 64 5.21 -5.13 8.69
C GLY A 64 6.36 -4.35 8.06
N LEU A 65 7.20 -3.70 8.88
CA LEU A 65 8.34 -2.97 8.33
C LEU A 65 9.34 -3.92 7.67
N GLU A 66 9.56 -5.08 8.26
CA GLU A 66 10.43 -6.08 7.66
C GLU A 66 9.82 -6.65 6.38
N VAL A 67 8.51 -6.89 6.39
CA VAL A 67 7.80 -7.35 5.20
C VAL A 67 7.89 -6.32 4.09
N LEU A 68 7.71 -5.04 4.43
CA LEU A 68 7.83 -3.96 3.46
C LEU A 68 9.22 -3.96 2.81
N ALA A 69 10.27 -4.08 3.63
CA ALA A 69 11.63 -4.11 3.11
C ALA A 69 11.84 -5.28 2.16
N LYS A 70 11.34 -6.46 2.53
CA LYS A 70 11.48 -7.65 1.69
C LYS A 70 10.68 -7.53 0.38
N LEU A 71 9.47 -6.99 0.45
CA LEU A 71 8.66 -6.79 -0.74
C LEU A 71 9.32 -5.82 -1.70
N LYS A 72 9.85 -4.72 -1.20
CA LYS A 72 10.50 -3.74 -2.06
C LYS A 72 11.83 -4.25 -2.62
N ALA A 73 12.53 -5.11 -1.88
CA ALA A 73 13.75 -5.72 -2.39
C ALA A 73 13.45 -6.70 -3.52
N ALA A 74 12.39 -7.50 -3.36
CA ALA A 74 12.02 -8.50 -4.37
C ALA A 74 11.26 -7.89 -5.55
N HIS A 75 10.46 -6.86 -5.28
CA HIS A 75 9.59 -6.25 -6.29
C HIS A 75 9.67 -4.73 -6.20
N PRO A 76 10.81 -4.15 -6.59
CA PRO A 76 11.00 -2.70 -6.39
C PRO A 76 10.02 -1.82 -7.16
N LYS A 77 9.37 -2.34 -8.17
CA LYS A 77 8.44 -1.56 -8.98
C LYS A 77 6.98 -1.68 -8.54
N ILE A 78 6.67 -2.63 -7.65
CA ILE A 78 5.30 -2.76 -7.17
C ILE A 78 5.10 -1.76 -6.03
N PRO A 79 4.19 -0.79 -6.20
CA PRO A 79 3.94 0.17 -5.12
C PRO A 79 3.29 -0.50 -3.92
N VAL A 80 3.71 -0.10 -2.73
CA VAL A 80 3.17 -0.60 -1.47
C VAL A 80 2.54 0.57 -0.73
N ILE A 81 1.27 0.43 -0.37
CA ILE A 81 0.53 1.40 0.42
C ILE A 81 0.39 0.82 1.82
N ILE A 82 0.80 1.58 2.83
CA ILE A 82 0.64 1.15 4.21
C ILE A 82 -0.78 1.46 4.66
N VAL A 83 -1.45 0.48 5.26
CA VAL A 83 -2.80 0.64 5.81
C VAL A 83 -2.71 0.23 7.27
N SER A 84 -2.69 1.18 8.19
CA SER A 84 -2.38 0.91 9.58
C SER A 84 -3.24 1.71 10.53
N SER A 85 -3.38 1.21 11.75
CA SER A 85 -4.05 1.94 12.83
C SER A 85 -3.12 2.95 13.50
N GLN A 86 -1.81 2.87 13.25
CA GLN A 86 -0.83 3.79 13.83
C GLN A 86 -0.58 4.96 12.91
N SER A 87 -0.31 6.12 13.49
CA SER A 87 -0.08 7.32 12.69
C SER A 87 1.03 8.20 13.27
N THR A 88 1.97 7.60 14.02
CA THR A 88 3.08 8.40 14.56
C THR A 88 3.97 8.86 13.42
N MET A 89 4.54 10.04 13.57
CA MET A 89 5.44 10.60 12.58
C MET A 89 6.61 9.65 12.30
N LYS A 90 7.14 9.05 13.36
CA LYS A 90 8.26 8.11 13.23
C LYS A 90 7.89 6.95 12.30
N THR A 91 6.73 6.35 12.52
CA THR A 91 6.30 5.21 11.71
C THR A 91 6.08 5.61 10.26
N VAL A 92 5.45 6.76 10.03
CA VAL A 92 5.22 7.25 8.68
C VAL A 92 6.53 7.46 7.95
N ILE A 93 7.50 8.08 8.62
CA ILE A 93 8.82 8.33 8.03
C ILE A 93 9.53 7.01 7.73
N GLN A 94 9.49 6.05 8.66
CA GLN A 94 10.15 4.76 8.46
C GLN A 94 9.61 4.04 7.24
N THR A 95 8.29 4.03 7.06
CA THR A 95 7.71 3.35 5.89
C THR A 95 8.08 4.04 4.60
N ARG A 96 8.11 5.37 4.62
CA ARG A 96 8.50 6.13 3.43
C ARG A 96 9.95 5.82 3.06
N GLU A 97 10.84 5.78 4.04
CA GLU A 97 12.26 5.50 3.80
C GLU A 97 12.46 4.10 3.23
N LEU A 98 11.58 3.17 3.59
CA LEU A 98 11.63 1.80 3.06
C LEU A 98 10.93 1.68 1.69
N GLY A 99 10.42 2.78 1.18
CA GLY A 99 9.86 2.80 -0.17
C GLY A 99 8.36 2.70 -0.27
N ALA A 100 7.63 2.89 0.82
CA ALA A 100 6.17 2.88 0.76
C ALA A 100 5.68 4.09 -0.05
N GLU A 101 4.65 3.86 -0.85
CA GLU A 101 4.09 4.89 -1.73
C GLU A 101 3.17 5.84 -0.97
N ALA A 102 2.44 5.33 0.00
CA ALA A 102 1.47 6.12 0.75
C ALA A 102 1.19 5.47 2.10
N TYR A 103 0.54 6.20 2.98
CA TYR A 103 0.18 5.75 4.31
C TYR A 103 -1.29 6.07 4.55
N VAL A 104 -2.10 5.05 4.84
CA VAL A 104 -3.54 5.17 5.03
C VAL A 104 -3.92 4.70 6.43
N LEU A 105 -4.75 5.48 7.12
CA LEU A 105 -5.23 5.12 8.46
C LEU A 105 -6.45 4.23 8.32
N LYS A 106 -6.34 2.96 8.75
CA LYS A 106 -7.38 1.97 8.49
C LYS A 106 -8.64 2.14 9.34
N HIS A 107 -8.56 2.90 10.43
CA HIS A 107 -9.73 3.15 11.28
C HIS A 107 -10.35 4.53 11.07
N ALA A 108 -9.91 5.25 10.05
CA ALA A 108 -10.57 6.49 9.67
C ALA A 108 -11.96 6.17 9.10
N PRO A 109 -12.87 7.15 9.03
CA PRO A 109 -14.16 6.92 8.38
C PRO A 109 -13.98 6.36 6.96
N LYS A 110 -14.90 5.50 6.54
CA LYS A 110 -14.80 4.82 5.25
C LYS A 110 -14.59 5.78 4.09
N SER A 111 -15.29 6.92 4.11
CA SER A 111 -15.15 7.90 3.04
C SER A 111 -13.75 8.48 2.97
N GLU A 112 -13.09 8.64 4.13
CA GLU A 112 -11.72 9.12 4.16
C GLU A 112 -10.74 8.07 3.71
N VAL A 113 -10.95 6.81 4.12
CA VAL A 113 -10.10 5.71 3.64
C VAL A 113 -10.21 5.59 2.13
N LEU A 114 -11.43 5.66 1.61
CA LEU A 114 -11.66 5.60 0.17
C LEU A 114 -10.93 6.73 -0.55
N GLN A 115 -11.01 7.96 -0.01
CA GLN A 115 -10.35 9.10 -0.62
C GLN A 115 -8.83 8.95 -0.58
N MET A 116 -8.28 8.50 0.56
CA MET A 116 -6.84 8.30 0.66
C MET A 116 -6.34 7.26 -0.33
N LEU A 117 -7.10 6.17 -0.49
CA LEU A 117 -6.73 5.14 -1.47
C LEU A 117 -6.84 5.66 -2.90
N SER A 118 -7.87 6.42 -3.19
CA SER A 118 -8.05 7.02 -4.51
C SER A 118 -6.89 7.96 -4.84
N ASP A 119 -6.51 8.80 -3.88
CA ASP A 119 -5.39 9.72 -4.05
C ASP A 119 -4.09 8.96 -4.26
N ALA A 120 -3.89 7.88 -3.50
CA ALA A 120 -2.68 7.07 -3.65
C ALA A 120 -2.61 6.42 -5.02
N PHE A 121 -3.74 5.94 -5.53
CA PHE A 121 -3.79 5.33 -6.85
C PHE A 121 -3.51 6.36 -7.94
N ASP A 122 -4.03 7.58 -7.78
CA ASP A 122 -3.73 8.67 -8.71
C ASP A 122 -2.24 8.99 -8.70
N ASN A 123 -1.64 9.04 -7.51
CA ASN A 123 -0.21 9.31 -7.37
C ASN A 123 0.64 8.21 -8.01
N ILE A 124 0.23 6.96 -7.88
CA ILE A 124 0.93 5.86 -8.52
C ILE A 124 0.92 6.04 -10.04
N ALA A 125 -0.23 6.36 -10.60
CA ALA A 125 -0.35 6.57 -12.03
C ALA A 125 0.48 7.77 -12.49
N GLU A 126 0.42 8.88 -11.74
CA GLU A 126 1.17 10.08 -12.06
C GLU A 126 2.65 9.92 -11.79
N GLY A 127 2.98 9.15 -10.74
CA GLY A 127 4.37 8.92 -10.37
C GLY A 127 5.17 8.26 -11.46
N ASP A 128 4.53 7.35 -12.20
CA ASP A 128 5.20 6.70 -13.32
C ASP A 128 5.53 7.72 -14.41
N ALA A 129 4.61 8.62 -14.67
CA ALA A 129 4.86 9.70 -15.63
C ALA A 129 5.92 10.67 -15.10
N ALA A 130 5.87 10.95 -13.81
CA ALA A 130 6.86 11.82 -13.19
C ALA A 130 8.26 11.21 -13.24
N ASP A 131 8.35 9.89 -13.05
CA ASP A 131 9.64 9.21 -13.18
C ASP A 131 10.20 9.36 -14.59
N ALA A 132 9.34 9.23 -15.56
CA ALA A 132 9.76 9.41 -16.94
C ALA A 132 10.24 10.83 -17.17
N GLY A 133 9.60 11.79 -16.49
CA GLY A 133 9.97 13.19 -16.60
C GLY A 133 11.08 13.62 -15.67
N GLY A 134 11.33 12.84 -14.65
CA GLY A 134 12.35 13.13 -13.67
C GLY A 134 11.76 13.49 -12.35
N PRO A 135 12.10 14.04 -11.56
CA PRO A 135 11.94 14.03 -10.23
C PRO A 135 11.03 14.64 -9.45
N VAL A 136 10.72 14.59 -9.14
CA VAL A 136 10.08 14.97 -8.46
C VAL A 136 9.68 15.10 -7.51
N SER A 137 9.59 14.91 -7.19
CA SER A 137 9.18 14.87 -6.42
C SER A 137 9.24 15.17 -5.38
N GLU A 138 9.44 15.43 -5.09
CA GLU A 138 9.56 15.69 -4.14
C GLU A 138 8.83 16.24 -3.59
N THR A 139 8.24 16.34 -3.79
CA THR A 139 7.51 16.73 -3.31
C THR A 139 6.96 16.58 -2.47
N PRO A 140 6.79 16.40 -2.07
CA PRO A 140 6.19 16.29 -1.28
C PRO A 140 5.84 16.34 -0.33
N ALA A 141 5.70 16.36 -0.32
CA ALA A 141 5.36 16.35 0.41
C ALA A 141 4.99 16.46 1.22
N PRO A 142 4.84 16.45 1.55
CA PRO A 142 4.44 16.32 2.34
C PRO A 142 3.98 16.47 3.16
N PRO A 143 3.70 16.46 3.25
CA PRO A 143 3.27 16.62 3.99
C PRO A 143 2.91 16.64 4.86
N ALA A 144 2.87 16.40 4.71
CA ALA A 144 2.52 16.34 5.25
C ALA A 144 2.35 16.42 6.04
N ALA A 145 2.33 16.48 6.02
CA ALA A 145 2.23 16.49 6.70
C ALA A 145 1.81 16.60 7.31
#